data_4c60f2c765116444e92fd32dbe4af32d
#
_entry.id   4c60f2c765116444e92fd32dbe4af32d
#
_cell.length_a   1.000
_cell.length_b   1.000
_cell.length_c   1.000
_cell.angle_alpha   90.00
_cell.angle_beta   90.00
_cell.angle_gamma   90.00
#
_symmetry.space_group_name_H-M   'P 1'
#
loop_
_entity.id
_entity.type
_entity.pdbx_description
1 polymer ?
#
loop_
_entity_poly.entity_id
_entity_poly.type
_entity_poly.pdbx_seq_one_letter_code
_entity_poly.pdbx_strand_id
1 'polypeptide(L)'
;VTAGSPAGWSGGSFGERGTCVLAPNPSVMTLDGTNTWVLREPGARRSVVVDPGPSLVEHLDAVAEVAGEVAVVLLTHHHADHAEAARELAERVGAGVRALDPAYRLGSEGLGDGDVVEVDGLEIRVVGTPGHTADSLSFLLPGDGALLTGDTVLGRGTTVVAHPDGRLGAYLDSLDRLHALAEAHEATSIWPGHGPVIGDALAALDHYIAHRRDRLDQVRAALGTLGVPAESADPRAVVEVVYADVDPVLWGAAELSVRAQLAYLA
;
A
#
# COMPACT_ATOMS: atom_id res chain seq x y z
N VAL A 1 12.92 -11.66 -16.36
CA VAL A 1 14.00 -12.02 -15.43
C VAL A 1 13.31 -12.53 -14.16
N THR A 2 13.26 -13.83 -13.97
CA THR A 2 12.83 -14.47 -12.73
C THR A 2 13.92 -14.23 -11.69
N ALA A 3 13.85 -13.14 -10.95
CA ALA A 3 14.60 -13.03 -9.71
C ALA A 3 13.96 -14.01 -8.72
N GLY A 4 14.68 -15.09 -8.39
CA GLY A 4 14.29 -16.03 -7.35
C GLY A 4 13.99 -15.25 -6.07
N SER A 5 12.93 -15.61 -5.36
CA SER A 5 12.63 -15.05 -4.04
C SER A 5 13.91 -15.12 -3.20
N PRO A 6 14.40 -13.98 -2.66
CA PRO A 6 15.30 -14.06 -1.52
C PRO A 6 14.56 -14.82 -0.41
N ALA A 7 15.30 -15.47 0.48
CA ALA A 7 14.75 -16.15 1.65
C ALA A 7 13.59 -15.32 2.22
N GLY A 8 12.41 -15.93 2.39
CA GLY A 8 11.12 -15.26 2.52
C GLY A 8 11.12 -14.09 3.49
N TRP A 9 10.44 -13.02 3.12
CA TRP A 9 10.20 -11.88 3.99
C TRP A 9 9.44 -12.33 5.25
N SER A 10 9.86 -11.88 6.42
CA SER A 10 9.29 -12.30 7.72
C SER A 10 9.00 -11.14 8.66
N GLY A 11 9.07 -9.88 8.16
CA GLY A 11 8.96 -8.70 9.03
C GLY A 11 10.21 -8.45 9.87
N GLY A 12 10.06 -7.80 11.02
CA GLY A 12 11.14 -7.45 11.94
C GLY A 12 11.16 -5.97 12.29
N SER A 13 12.23 -5.49 12.92
CA SER A 13 12.38 -4.09 13.34
C SER A 13 13.11 -3.26 12.27
N PHE A 14 12.62 -2.04 12.05
CA PHE A 14 13.13 -1.10 11.03
C PHE A 14 13.19 0.30 11.61
N GLY A 15 14.25 1.05 11.29
CA GLY A 15 14.52 2.33 11.92
C GLY A 15 14.64 2.20 13.43
N GLU A 16 14.25 3.24 14.14
CA GLU A 16 14.21 3.24 15.60
C GLU A 16 12.78 3.01 16.14
N ARG A 17 11.75 3.22 15.29
CA ARG A 17 10.34 3.33 15.70
C ARG A 17 9.45 2.24 15.15
N GLY A 18 9.86 1.51 14.11
CA GLY A 18 9.00 0.57 13.40
C GLY A 18 9.28 -0.89 13.70
N THR A 19 8.22 -1.67 13.92
CA THR A 19 8.27 -3.13 13.92
C THR A 19 7.19 -3.65 12.99
N CYS A 20 7.57 -4.46 12.00
CA CYS A 20 6.67 -5.15 11.10
C CYS A 20 6.31 -6.53 11.65
N VAL A 21 5.03 -6.79 11.85
CA VAL A 21 4.47 -8.10 12.14
C VAL A 21 3.81 -8.61 10.86
N LEU A 22 4.38 -9.65 10.26
CA LEU A 22 3.87 -10.20 9.00
C LEU A 22 2.68 -11.12 9.26
N ALA A 23 1.54 -10.85 8.61
CA ALA A 23 0.37 -11.71 8.67
C ALA A 23 0.59 -13.00 7.85
N PRO A 24 0.12 -14.17 8.32
CA PRO A 24 0.30 -15.45 7.64
C PRO A 24 -0.77 -15.67 6.54
N ASN A 25 -0.90 -14.71 5.63
CA ASN A 25 -1.86 -14.73 4.51
C ASN A 25 -1.18 -14.62 3.12
N PRO A 26 -0.13 -15.41 2.82
CA PRO A 26 0.60 -15.30 1.57
C PRO A 26 -0.28 -15.64 0.37
N SER A 27 -0.19 -14.83 -0.69
CA SER A 27 -0.89 -15.05 -1.95
C SER A 27 -0.20 -14.28 -3.09
N VAL A 28 -0.71 -14.44 -4.31
CA VAL A 28 -0.25 -13.63 -5.46
C VAL A 28 -0.53 -12.14 -5.29
N MET A 29 -1.51 -11.76 -4.46
CA MET A 29 -1.88 -10.37 -4.19
C MET A 29 -1.15 -9.82 -2.96
N THR A 30 -0.97 -10.63 -1.93
CA THR A 30 -0.38 -10.23 -0.65
C THR A 30 1.11 -10.58 -0.52
N LEU A 31 1.71 -11.16 -1.56
CA LEU A 31 3.11 -11.61 -1.59
C LEU A 31 3.42 -12.63 -0.46
N ASP A 32 4.27 -12.26 0.51
CA ASP A 32 4.58 -13.12 1.67
C ASP A 32 3.50 -13.01 2.76
N GLY A 33 2.63 -12.01 2.66
CA GLY A 33 1.57 -11.65 3.60
C GLY A 33 1.44 -10.14 3.73
N THR A 34 0.50 -9.71 4.56
CA THR A 34 0.28 -8.30 4.88
C THR A 34 1.22 -7.85 6.00
N ASN A 35 1.86 -6.71 5.80
CA ASN A 35 2.71 -6.05 6.78
C ASN A 35 1.83 -5.21 7.73
N THR A 36 1.65 -5.65 8.97
CA THR A 36 1.14 -4.81 10.05
C THR A 36 2.30 -4.06 10.69
N TRP A 37 2.23 -2.74 10.71
CA TRP A 37 3.28 -1.91 11.31
C TRP A 37 2.90 -1.46 12.70
N VAL A 38 3.75 -1.75 13.67
CA VAL A 38 3.69 -1.21 15.04
C VAL A 38 4.73 -0.11 15.16
N LEU A 39 4.26 1.12 15.40
CA LEU A 39 5.11 2.31 15.49
C LEU A 39 5.13 2.82 16.92
N ARG A 40 6.32 3.12 17.46
CA ARG A 40 6.49 3.62 18.81
C ARG A 40 7.74 4.50 18.93
N GLU A 41 7.60 5.65 19.56
CA GLU A 41 8.77 6.48 19.92
C GLU A 41 9.67 5.74 20.92
N PRO A 42 11.01 5.74 20.75
CA PRO A 42 11.93 5.12 21.71
C PRO A 42 11.68 5.58 23.15
N GLY A 43 11.47 4.61 24.04
CA GLY A 43 11.16 4.87 25.44
C GLY A 43 9.70 5.24 25.74
N ALA A 44 8.86 5.42 24.73
CA ALA A 44 7.43 5.67 24.94
C ALA A 44 6.69 4.41 25.36
N ARG A 45 5.52 4.62 25.98
CA ARG A 45 4.68 3.53 26.48
C ARG A 45 3.68 3.07 25.43
N ARG A 46 3.05 4.04 24.72
CA ARG A 46 2.00 3.75 23.76
C ARG A 46 2.54 3.63 22.33
N SER A 47 1.92 2.78 21.57
CA SER A 47 2.18 2.56 20.14
C SER A 47 1.01 3.00 19.27
N VAL A 48 1.28 3.09 17.97
CA VAL A 48 0.31 3.18 16.90
C VAL A 48 0.41 1.90 16.07
N VAL A 49 -0.73 1.29 15.73
CA VAL A 49 -0.77 0.15 14.81
C VAL A 49 -1.30 0.63 13.46
N VAL A 50 -0.61 0.29 12.38
CA VAL A 50 -1.03 0.58 11.00
C VAL A 50 -1.36 -0.73 10.30
N ASP A 51 -2.55 -0.80 9.70
CA ASP A 51 -3.07 -1.95 8.95
C ASP A 51 -2.98 -3.27 9.75
N PRO A 52 -3.88 -3.52 10.68
CA PRO A 52 -3.83 -4.71 11.56
C PRO A 52 -4.03 -6.03 10.83
N GLY A 53 -4.26 -5.98 9.51
CA GLY A 53 -4.29 -7.17 8.67
C GLY A 53 -5.64 -7.89 8.61
N PRO A 54 -5.61 -9.16 8.15
CA PRO A 54 -6.77 -10.01 8.14
C PRO A 54 -7.16 -10.46 9.56
N SER A 55 -8.45 -10.82 9.76
CA SER A 55 -8.95 -11.33 11.05
C SER A 55 -8.47 -12.75 11.32
N LEU A 56 -7.17 -12.88 11.63
CA LEU A 56 -6.51 -14.13 12.04
C LEU A 56 -6.07 -14.01 13.49
N VAL A 57 -6.59 -14.88 14.35
CA VAL A 57 -6.38 -14.81 15.81
C VAL A 57 -4.90 -14.82 16.17
N GLU A 58 -4.12 -15.71 15.58
CA GLU A 58 -2.66 -15.80 15.79
C GLU A 58 -1.90 -14.53 15.40
N HIS A 59 -2.35 -13.86 14.33
CA HIS A 59 -1.75 -12.60 13.89
C HIS A 59 -2.11 -11.47 14.86
N LEU A 60 -3.37 -11.38 15.25
CA LEU A 60 -3.83 -10.37 16.21
C LEU A 60 -3.17 -10.53 17.57
N ASP A 61 -2.94 -11.76 18.02
CA ASP A 61 -2.23 -12.04 19.27
C ASP A 61 -0.77 -11.56 19.17
N ALA A 62 -0.08 -11.85 18.06
CA ALA A 62 1.29 -11.39 17.81
C ALA A 62 1.38 -9.85 17.72
N VAL A 63 0.43 -9.22 17.01
CA VAL A 63 0.37 -7.75 16.93
C VAL A 63 0.14 -7.13 18.31
N ALA A 64 -0.80 -7.64 19.10
CA ALA A 64 -1.09 -7.13 20.44
C ALA A 64 0.12 -7.29 21.40
N GLU A 65 0.84 -8.41 21.31
CA GLU A 65 2.05 -8.65 22.09
C GLU A 65 3.15 -7.62 21.78
N VAL A 66 3.42 -7.37 20.49
CA VAL A 66 4.42 -6.39 20.04
C VAL A 66 3.99 -4.96 20.36
N ALA A 67 2.70 -4.66 20.12
CA ALA A 67 2.17 -3.32 20.30
C ALA A 67 2.04 -2.90 21.76
N GLY A 68 1.74 -3.82 22.67
CA GLY A 68 1.50 -3.50 24.07
C GLY A 68 0.32 -2.54 24.25
N GLU A 69 0.55 -1.35 24.82
CA GLU A 69 -0.48 -0.32 24.96
C GLU A 69 -0.63 0.45 23.64
N VAL A 70 -1.80 0.36 23.02
CA VAL A 70 -2.10 0.98 21.73
C VAL A 70 -2.90 2.26 21.94
N ALA A 71 -2.41 3.38 21.38
CA ALA A 71 -3.13 4.64 21.40
C ALA A 71 -4.22 4.72 20.32
N VAL A 72 -3.90 4.23 19.12
CA VAL A 72 -4.79 4.30 17.96
C VAL A 72 -4.38 3.27 16.90
N VAL A 73 -5.34 2.78 16.15
CA VAL A 73 -5.15 2.00 14.92
C VAL A 73 -5.40 2.91 13.72
N LEU A 74 -4.49 2.92 12.77
CA LEU A 74 -4.60 3.68 11.51
C LEU A 74 -4.77 2.71 10.34
N LEU A 75 -5.58 3.07 9.35
CA LEU A 75 -5.72 2.33 8.12
C LEU A 75 -5.18 3.13 6.93
N THR A 76 -4.40 2.46 6.09
CA THR A 76 -3.99 3.02 4.80
C THR A 76 -5.13 3.00 3.81
N HIS A 77 -5.92 1.92 3.75
CA HIS A 77 -7.08 1.79 2.86
C HIS A 77 -8.00 0.65 3.31
N HIS A 78 -9.12 0.49 2.60
CA HIS A 78 -10.24 -0.37 3.01
C HIS A 78 -10.12 -1.85 2.64
N HIS A 79 -9.10 -2.31 1.91
CA HIS A 79 -9.00 -3.72 1.52
C HIS A 79 -8.98 -4.63 2.76
N ALA A 80 -9.65 -5.78 2.65
CA ALA A 80 -9.90 -6.66 3.79
C ALA A 80 -8.61 -7.15 4.46
N ASP A 81 -7.58 -7.43 3.69
CA ASP A 81 -6.29 -7.88 4.21
C ASP A 81 -5.52 -6.79 5.00
N HIS A 82 -5.96 -5.53 4.97
CA HIS A 82 -5.47 -4.43 5.80
C HIS A 82 -6.45 -4.06 6.92
N ALA A 83 -7.75 -4.03 6.63
CA ALA A 83 -8.76 -3.40 7.45
C ALA A 83 -9.68 -4.36 8.22
N GLU A 84 -9.76 -5.65 7.82
CA GLU A 84 -10.75 -6.59 8.38
C GLU A 84 -10.64 -6.72 9.90
N ALA A 85 -9.42 -6.80 10.42
CA ALA A 85 -9.16 -6.96 11.84
C ALA A 85 -9.16 -5.64 12.65
N ALA A 86 -9.31 -4.48 12.00
CA ALA A 86 -9.11 -3.19 12.65
C ALA A 86 -10.01 -2.97 13.87
N ARG A 87 -11.30 -3.25 13.73
CA ARG A 87 -12.27 -3.12 14.83
C ARG A 87 -11.99 -4.12 15.94
N GLU A 88 -11.73 -5.38 15.58
CA GLU A 88 -11.48 -6.45 16.57
C GLU A 88 -10.22 -6.16 17.37
N LEU A 89 -9.11 -5.77 16.72
CA LEU A 89 -7.88 -5.39 17.42
C LEU A 89 -8.13 -4.17 18.33
N ALA A 90 -8.77 -3.12 17.80
CA ALA A 90 -9.00 -1.89 18.55
C ALA A 90 -9.85 -2.15 19.84
N GLU A 91 -10.89 -2.96 19.74
CA GLU A 91 -11.72 -3.37 20.90
C GLU A 91 -10.89 -4.19 21.91
N ARG A 92 -10.03 -5.10 21.46
CA ARG A 92 -9.14 -5.90 22.33
C ARG A 92 -8.17 -5.04 23.13
N VAL A 93 -7.61 -4.00 22.51
CA VAL A 93 -6.57 -3.16 23.14
C VAL A 93 -7.12 -1.84 23.72
N GLY A 94 -8.43 -1.61 23.59
CA GLY A 94 -9.10 -0.41 24.13
C GLY A 94 -8.75 0.87 23.34
N ALA A 95 -8.46 0.78 22.05
CA ALA A 95 -8.10 1.89 21.18
C ALA A 95 -9.26 2.27 20.23
N GLY A 96 -9.10 3.39 19.51
CA GLY A 96 -9.95 3.76 18.37
C GLY A 96 -9.31 3.34 17.04
N VAL A 97 -10.12 3.38 15.96
CA VAL A 97 -9.66 3.23 14.58
C VAL A 97 -9.88 4.55 13.83
N ARG A 98 -8.81 5.06 13.19
CA ARG A 98 -8.90 6.21 12.29
C ARG A 98 -8.67 5.74 10.84
N ALA A 99 -9.54 6.12 9.96
CA ALA A 99 -9.52 5.81 8.53
C ALA A 99 -10.07 7.00 7.73
N LEU A 100 -9.75 7.07 6.43
CA LEU A 100 -10.35 8.05 5.53
C LEU A 100 -11.85 7.73 5.37
N ASP A 101 -12.19 6.47 5.04
CA ASP A 101 -13.58 6.03 4.93
C ASP A 101 -14.22 5.91 6.33
N PRO A 102 -15.33 6.66 6.59
CA PRO A 102 -16.04 6.58 7.87
C PRO A 102 -16.54 5.19 8.26
N ALA A 103 -16.79 4.30 7.29
CA ALA A 103 -17.29 2.95 7.53
C ALA A 103 -16.31 2.08 8.34
N TYR A 104 -15.01 2.40 8.27
CA TYR A 104 -13.95 1.64 8.95
C TYR A 104 -13.51 2.25 10.29
N ARG A 105 -14.12 3.36 10.70
CA ARG A 105 -13.76 4.05 11.96
C ARG A 105 -14.34 3.39 13.20
N LEU A 106 -13.59 3.48 14.29
CA LEU A 106 -14.08 3.23 15.64
C LEU A 106 -13.74 4.44 16.51
N GLY A 107 -14.75 5.22 16.89
CA GLY A 107 -14.61 6.52 17.53
C GLY A 107 -15.04 7.66 16.62
N SER A 108 -14.83 8.91 17.06
CA SER A 108 -15.29 10.11 16.36
C SER A 108 -14.25 10.72 15.43
N GLU A 109 -12.98 10.31 15.54
CA GLU A 109 -11.89 10.90 14.78
C GLU A 109 -11.72 10.20 13.43
N GLY A 110 -11.68 11.00 12.35
CA GLY A 110 -11.31 10.57 11.02
C GLY A 110 -9.80 10.61 10.79
N LEU A 111 -9.42 10.32 9.56
CA LEU A 111 -8.06 10.45 9.05
C LEU A 111 -8.14 11.02 7.64
N GLY A 112 -7.28 11.98 7.32
CA GLY A 112 -7.30 12.62 6.01
C GLY A 112 -5.97 13.24 5.65
N ASP A 113 -5.88 13.68 4.40
CA ASP A 113 -4.69 14.33 3.86
C ASP A 113 -4.30 15.57 4.66
N GLY A 114 -3.03 15.66 5.04
CA GLY A 114 -2.47 16.75 5.83
C GLY A 114 -2.65 16.62 7.35
N ASP A 115 -3.37 15.61 7.83
CA ASP A 115 -3.45 15.33 9.26
C ASP A 115 -2.08 14.94 9.83
N VAL A 116 -1.88 15.27 11.13
CA VAL A 116 -0.74 14.79 11.90
C VAL A 116 -1.27 13.99 13.10
N VAL A 117 -0.76 12.78 13.26
CA VAL A 117 -1.04 11.92 14.42
C VAL A 117 0.16 11.97 15.35
N GLU A 118 -0.05 12.46 16.57
CA GLU A 118 0.98 12.54 17.59
C GLU A 118 0.66 11.61 18.76
N VAL A 119 1.61 10.75 19.14
CA VAL A 119 1.49 9.82 20.26
C VAL A 119 2.80 9.75 21.02
N ASP A 120 2.86 10.26 22.24
CA ASP A 120 4.02 10.18 23.15
C ASP A 120 5.35 10.61 22.50
N GLY A 121 5.31 11.61 21.59
CA GLY A 121 6.49 12.10 20.86
C GLY A 121 6.67 11.50 19.45
N LEU A 122 5.97 10.41 19.12
CA LEU A 122 5.88 9.88 17.78
C LEU A 122 5.04 10.82 16.91
N GLU A 123 5.59 11.28 15.79
CA GLU A 123 4.90 12.07 14.79
C GLU A 123 4.68 11.26 13.50
N ILE A 124 3.44 11.20 13.02
CA ILE A 124 3.05 10.54 11.77
C ILE A 124 2.27 11.55 10.92
N ARG A 125 2.78 11.88 9.74
CA ARG A 125 2.09 12.79 8.80
C ARG A 125 1.31 12.00 7.77
N VAL A 126 0.04 12.35 7.61
CA VAL A 126 -0.88 11.66 6.70
C VAL A 126 -0.84 12.32 5.32
N VAL A 127 -0.70 11.51 4.29
CA VAL A 127 -0.63 11.93 2.89
C VAL A 127 -1.70 11.18 2.10
N GLY A 128 -2.64 11.89 1.48
CA GLY A 128 -3.60 11.28 0.57
C GLY A 128 -2.90 10.74 -0.68
N THR A 129 -3.05 9.46 -0.94
CA THR A 129 -2.47 8.77 -2.10
C THR A 129 -3.52 7.92 -2.84
N PRO A 130 -4.65 8.53 -3.27
CA PRO A 130 -5.70 7.80 -3.99
C PRO A 130 -5.16 7.21 -5.28
N GLY A 131 -5.71 6.07 -5.69
CA GLY A 131 -5.38 5.47 -6.98
C GLY A 131 -5.31 3.96 -6.97
N HIS A 132 -4.67 3.32 -5.99
CA HIS A 132 -4.86 1.88 -5.74
C HIS A 132 -6.31 1.63 -5.29
N THR A 133 -6.75 2.35 -4.27
CA THR A 133 -8.15 2.57 -3.90
C THR A 133 -8.45 4.08 -3.83
N ALA A 134 -9.72 4.46 -3.79
CA ALA A 134 -10.11 5.87 -3.68
C ALA A 134 -9.76 6.47 -2.30
N ASP A 135 -9.69 5.64 -1.26
CA ASP A 135 -9.41 6.02 0.12
C ASP A 135 -7.95 5.81 0.55
N SER A 136 -7.04 5.49 -0.39
CA SER A 136 -5.64 5.22 -0.06
C SER A 136 -4.94 6.41 0.59
N LEU A 137 -4.26 6.13 1.69
CA LEU A 137 -3.40 7.02 2.44
C LEU A 137 -1.99 6.41 2.54
N SER A 138 -0.99 7.28 2.58
CA SER A 138 0.37 6.94 2.98
C SER A 138 0.75 7.74 4.23
N PHE A 139 1.75 7.28 4.96
CA PHE A 139 2.22 7.94 6.18
C PHE A 139 3.70 8.23 6.08
N LEU A 140 4.08 9.49 6.31
CA LEU A 140 5.48 9.87 6.51
C LEU A 140 5.79 9.78 8.00
N LEU A 141 6.85 9.06 8.33
CA LEU A 141 7.45 8.97 9.66
C LEU A 141 8.76 9.77 9.65
N PRO A 142 8.75 11.07 10.01
CA PRO A 142 9.92 11.95 9.85
C PRO A 142 11.11 11.48 10.68
N GLY A 143 10.86 10.92 11.87
CA GLY A 143 11.91 10.47 12.78
C GLY A 143 12.78 9.33 12.23
N ASP A 144 12.29 8.56 11.26
CA ASP A 144 13.02 7.47 10.60
C ASP A 144 13.27 7.74 9.10
N GLY A 145 12.79 8.87 8.55
CA GLY A 145 12.84 9.11 7.12
C GLY A 145 12.15 8.00 6.32
N ALA A 146 11.02 7.51 6.82
CA ALA A 146 10.30 6.37 6.25
C ALA A 146 8.92 6.76 5.72
N LEU A 147 8.55 6.17 4.56
CA LEU A 147 7.21 6.27 3.98
C LEU A 147 6.49 4.92 4.11
N LEU A 148 5.40 4.89 4.88
CA LEU A 148 4.48 3.76 4.88
C LEU A 148 3.48 3.99 3.74
N THR A 149 3.52 3.16 2.72
CA THR A 149 2.80 3.41 1.46
C THR A 149 1.54 2.58 1.29
N GLY A 150 1.22 1.71 2.28
CA GLY A 150 0.19 0.70 2.05
C GLY A 150 0.45 0.00 0.72
N ASP A 151 -0.55 -0.07 -0.12
CA ASP A 151 -0.46 -0.71 -1.43
C ASP A 151 -0.20 0.26 -2.59
N THR A 152 0.15 1.51 -2.31
CA THR A 152 0.58 2.45 -3.37
C THR A 152 1.94 2.02 -3.96
N VAL A 153 2.89 1.59 -3.11
CA VAL A 153 4.18 1.02 -3.51
C VAL A 153 4.43 -0.24 -2.71
N LEU A 154 4.69 -1.36 -3.37
CA LEU A 154 4.95 -2.68 -2.76
C LEU A 154 6.44 -2.97 -2.69
N GLY A 155 6.85 -3.83 -1.77
CA GLY A 155 8.25 -4.22 -1.56
C GLY A 155 8.86 -5.02 -2.71
N ARG A 156 8.05 -5.60 -3.58
CA ARG A 156 8.43 -6.21 -4.86
C ARG A 156 7.25 -6.27 -5.82
N GLY A 157 7.54 -6.35 -7.11
CA GLY A 157 6.51 -6.28 -8.16
C GLY A 157 5.91 -4.88 -8.26
N THR A 158 4.68 -4.79 -8.70
CA THR A 158 3.93 -3.53 -8.80
C THR A 158 2.48 -3.75 -8.40
N THR A 159 1.88 -2.76 -7.77
CA THR A 159 0.50 -2.85 -7.30
C THR A 159 -0.52 -3.00 -8.44
N VAL A 160 -1.69 -3.51 -8.14
CA VAL A 160 -2.85 -3.53 -9.04
C VAL A 160 -3.66 -2.25 -8.84
N VAL A 161 -4.01 -1.59 -9.94
CA VAL A 161 -4.97 -0.48 -9.94
C VAL A 161 -6.27 -0.99 -10.55
N ALA A 162 -7.26 -1.28 -9.72
CA ALA A 162 -8.49 -1.97 -10.12
C ALA A 162 -9.64 -0.97 -10.32
N HIS A 163 -9.95 -0.65 -11.59
CA HIS A 163 -11.12 0.19 -11.90
C HIS A 163 -12.44 -0.54 -11.53
N PRO A 164 -13.47 0.14 -10.98
CA PRO A 164 -13.67 1.60 -10.92
C PRO A 164 -13.14 2.29 -9.66
N ASP A 165 -12.86 1.59 -8.58
CA ASP A 165 -12.36 2.18 -7.35
C ASP A 165 -10.93 2.71 -7.55
N GLY A 166 -10.01 1.86 -8.01
CA GLY A 166 -8.68 2.26 -8.45
C GLY A 166 -8.72 3.07 -9.74
N ARG A 167 -7.95 4.17 -9.79
CA ARG A 167 -7.89 5.11 -10.93
C ARG A 167 -6.46 5.44 -11.29
N LEU A 168 -6.07 5.15 -12.54
CA LEU A 168 -4.67 5.33 -12.97
C LEU A 168 -4.20 6.78 -12.88
N GLY A 169 -5.04 7.77 -13.26
CA GLY A 169 -4.66 9.19 -13.17
C GLY A 169 -4.32 9.60 -11.73
N ALA A 170 -5.24 9.32 -10.79
CA ALA A 170 -5.02 9.59 -9.38
C ALA A 170 -3.80 8.85 -8.82
N TYR A 171 -3.56 7.62 -9.29
CA TYR A 171 -2.40 6.83 -8.89
C TYR A 171 -1.07 7.45 -9.35
N LEU A 172 -1.01 7.95 -10.60
CA LEU A 172 0.17 8.65 -11.13
C LEU A 172 0.45 9.94 -10.35
N ASP A 173 -0.59 10.74 -10.10
CA ASP A 173 -0.48 11.96 -9.28
C ASP A 173 0.02 11.63 -7.85
N SER A 174 -0.43 10.52 -7.28
CA SER A 174 0.02 10.05 -5.96
C SER A 174 1.48 9.62 -5.95
N LEU A 175 1.97 8.96 -6.99
CA LEU A 175 3.39 8.61 -7.11
C LEU A 175 4.26 9.87 -7.25
N ASP A 176 3.87 10.82 -8.10
CA ASP A 176 4.59 12.10 -8.26
C ASP A 176 4.59 12.89 -6.94
N ARG A 177 3.48 12.87 -6.19
CA ARG A 177 3.37 13.49 -4.86
C ARG A 177 4.27 12.84 -3.82
N LEU A 178 4.30 11.49 -3.76
CA LEU A 178 5.18 10.76 -2.84
C LEU A 178 6.65 11.00 -3.17
N HIS A 179 7.01 11.11 -4.47
CA HIS A 179 8.36 11.43 -4.89
C HIS A 179 8.79 12.81 -4.39
N ALA A 180 7.97 13.85 -4.64
CA ALA A 180 8.25 15.20 -4.15
C ALA A 180 8.32 15.26 -2.61
N LEU A 181 7.48 14.50 -1.90
CA LEU A 181 7.51 14.41 -0.45
C LEU A 181 8.78 13.73 0.05
N ALA A 182 9.19 12.61 -0.60
CA ALA A 182 10.41 11.89 -0.26
C ALA A 182 11.65 12.78 -0.43
N GLU A 183 11.72 13.55 -1.51
CA GLU A 183 12.80 14.51 -1.74
C GLU A 183 12.79 15.64 -0.68
N ALA A 184 11.63 16.26 -0.43
CA ALA A 184 11.51 17.39 0.49
C ALA A 184 11.80 17.03 1.97
N HIS A 185 11.55 15.78 2.36
CA HIS A 185 11.75 15.29 3.73
C HIS A 185 12.92 14.30 3.87
N GLU A 186 13.74 14.17 2.83
CA GLU A 186 14.91 13.28 2.81
C GLU A 186 14.53 11.84 3.24
N ALA A 187 13.34 11.37 2.79
CA ALA A 187 12.89 10.02 3.11
C ALA A 187 13.78 9.00 2.40
N THR A 188 14.35 8.08 3.17
CA THR A 188 15.33 7.11 2.68
C THR A 188 14.74 5.74 2.41
N SER A 189 13.57 5.43 3.00
CA SER A 189 13.00 4.09 2.89
C SER A 189 11.49 4.10 2.68
N ILE A 190 10.99 3.01 2.05
CA ILE A 190 9.57 2.71 1.94
C ILE A 190 9.27 1.46 2.76
N TRP A 191 8.25 1.55 3.61
CA TRP A 191 7.70 0.47 4.41
C TRP A 191 6.32 0.11 3.85
N PRO A 192 6.23 -0.89 2.97
CA PRO A 192 5.03 -1.18 2.19
C PRO A 192 3.99 -1.99 2.97
N GLY A 193 2.77 -2.09 2.41
CA GLY A 193 1.73 -3.01 2.88
C GLY A 193 2.05 -4.48 2.62
N HIS A 194 2.83 -4.78 1.57
CA HIS A 194 3.26 -6.15 1.23
C HIS A 194 4.71 -6.20 0.77
N GLY A 195 5.40 -7.30 1.11
CA GLY A 195 6.80 -7.55 0.74
C GLY A 195 7.80 -6.77 1.59
N PRO A 196 9.10 -6.85 1.24
CA PRO A 196 10.18 -6.29 2.06
C PRO A 196 10.22 -4.76 2.03
N VAL A 197 10.83 -4.19 3.07
CA VAL A 197 11.22 -2.77 3.10
C VAL A 197 12.18 -2.45 1.94
N ILE A 198 12.00 -1.28 1.34
CA ILE A 198 12.86 -0.74 0.28
C ILE A 198 13.75 0.35 0.89
N GLY A 199 15.07 0.20 0.76
CA GLY A 199 16.06 1.11 1.36
C GLY A 199 16.43 2.34 0.51
N ASP A 200 15.79 2.54 -0.65
CA ASP A 200 15.96 3.71 -1.50
C ASP A 200 14.58 4.16 -2.03
N ALA A 201 13.99 5.10 -1.30
CA ALA A 201 12.63 5.56 -1.57
C ALA A 201 12.50 6.25 -2.94
N LEU A 202 13.46 7.12 -3.28
CA LEU A 202 13.41 7.87 -4.54
C LEU A 202 13.60 6.95 -5.75
N ALA A 203 14.58 6.04 -5.71
CA ALA A 203 14.77 5.07 -6.78
C ALA A 203 13.56 4.15 -6.98
N ALA A 204 12.89 3.75 -5.90
CA ALA A 204 11.68 2.95 -5.99
C ALA A 204 10.53 3.74 -6.65
N LEU A 205 10.31 4.99 -6.26
CA LEU A 205 9.28 5.85 -6.82
C LEU A 205 9.53 6.16 -8.30
N ASP A 206 10.78 6.47 -8.67
CA ASP A 206 11.21 6.62 -10.07
C ASP A 206 10.91 5.37 -10.90
N HIS A 207 11.24 4.18 -10.35
CA HIS A 207 10.95 2.91 -11.00
C HIS A 207 9.44 2.72 -11.23
N TYR A 208 8.62 2.99 -10.22
CA TYR A 208 7.16 2.87 -10.33
C TYR A 208 6.58 3.83 -11.36
N ILE A 209 7.00 5.10 -11.36
CA ILE A 209 6.57 6.13 -12.32
C ILE A 209 6.94 5.70 -13.75
N ALA A 210 8.20 5.31 -13.99
CA ALA A 210 8.66 4.84 -15.28
C ALA A 210 7.89 3.61 -15.76
N HIS A 211 7.76 2.58 -14.90
CA HIS A 211 7.03 1.36 -15.21
C HIS A 211 5.56 1.64 -15.59
N ARG A 212 4.87 2.55 -14.89
CA ARG A 212 3.48 2.89 -15.22
C ARG A 212 3.35 3.59 -16.56
N ARG A 213 4.28 4.51 -16.87
CA ARG A 213 4.31 5.20 -18.17
C ARG A 213 4.61 4.22 -19.30
N ASP A 214 5.58 3.35 -19.15
CA ASP A 214 5.92 2.31 -20.13
C ASP A 214 4.74 1.37 -20.40
N ARG A 215 4.04 0.93 -19.35
CA ARG A 215 2.84 0.09 -19.50
C ARG A 215 1.72 0.82 -20.23
N LEU A 216 1.51 2.10 -19.95
CA LEU A 216 0.50 2.90 -20.65
C LEU A 216 0.82 3.03 -22.14
N ASP A 217 2.10 3.22 -22.49
CA ASP A 217 2.54 3.29 -23.89
C ASP A 217 2.41 1.95 -24.61
N GLN A 218 2.66 0.82 -23.92
CA GLN A 218 2.40 -0.51 -24.45
C GLN A 218 0.91 -0.74 -24.73
N VAL A 219 0.01 -0.28 -23.84
CA VAL A 219 -1.44 -0.35 -24.08
C VAL A 219 -1.86 0.50 -25.28
N ARG A 220 -1.32 1.73 -25.42
CA ARG A 220 -1.55 2.57 -26.62
C ARG A 220 -1.12 1.87 -27.90
N ALA A 221 0.04 1.25 -27.91
CA ALA A 221 0.54 0.50 -29.06
C ALA A 221 -0.32 -0.72 -29.37
N ALA A 222 -0.78 -1.44 -28.34
CA ALA A 222 -1.70 -2.58 -28.49
C ALA A 222 -3.04 -2.15 -29.10
N LEU A 223 -3.61 -1.04 -28.66
CA LEU A 223 -4.85 -0.45 -29.26
C LEU A 223 -4.65 -0.13 -30.74
N GLY A 224 -3.50 0.44 -31.10
CA GLY A 224 -3.14 0.70 -32.51
C GLY A 224 -3.05 -0.59 -33.33
N THR A 225 -2.49 -1.66 -32.76
CA THR A 225 -2.37 -2.98 -33.42
C THR A 225 -3.74 -3.65 -33.59
N LEU A 226 -4.58 -3.56 -32.56
CA LEU A 226 -5.95 -4.12 -32.59
C LEU A 226 -6.92 -3.29 -33.45
N GLY A 227 -6.57 -2.04 -33.78
CA GLY A 227 -7.41 -1.15 -34.58
C GLY A 227 -8.67 -0.69 -33.86
N VAL A 228 -8.66 -0.63 -32.52
CA VAL A 228 -9.82 -0.27 -31.70
C VAL A 228 -9.51 0.91 -30.78
N PRO A 229 -10.45 1.83 -30.53
CA PRO A 229 -10.27 2.90 -29.54
C PRO A 229 -10.42 2.35 -28.11
N ALA A 230 -9.87 3.08 -27.13
CA ALA A 230 -9.83 2.66 -25.73
C ALA A 230 -11.22 2.35 -25.15
N GLU A 231 -12.23 3.16 -25.50
CA GLU A 231 -13.60 3.05 -25.00
C GLU A 231 -14.29 1.73 -25.36
N SER A 232 -13.87 1.09 -26.47
CA SER A 232 -14.49 -0.15 -26.98
C SER A 232 -13.55 -1.35 -26.97
N ALA A 233 -12.32 -1.18 -26.47
CA ALA A 233 -11.34 -2.26 -26.41
C ALA A 233 -11.75 -3.32 -25.39
N ASP A 234 -11.62 -4.59 -25.78
CA ASP A 234 -11.71 -5.71 -24.84
C ASP A 234 -10.44 -5.76 -23.99
N PRO A 235 -10.55 -5.57 -22.66
CA PRO A 235 -9.38 -5.62 -21.76
C PRO A 235 -8.58 -6.91 -21.88
N ARG A 236 -9.26 -8.05 -22.10
CA ARG A 236 -8.62 -9.34 -22.27
C ARG A 236 -7.76 -9.41 -23.52
N ALA A 237 -8.26 -8.91 -24.66
CA ALA A 237 -7.49 -8.85 -25.89
C ALA A 237 -6.23 -7.96 -25.74
N VAL A 238 -6.31 -6.86 -24.98
CA VAL A 238 -5.15 -6.00 -24.67
C VAL A 238 -4.16 -6.74 -23.77
N VAL A 239 -4.61 -7.49 -22.76
CA VAL A 239 -3.74 -8.31 -21.91
C VAL A 239 -2.97 -9.34 -22.74
N GLU A 240 -3.61 -10.02 -23.68
CA GLU A 240 -2.97 -11.02 -24.54
C GLU A 240 -1.83 -10.45 -25.40
N VAL A 241 -1.91 -9.16 -25.74
CA VAL A 241 -0.85 -8.46 -26.48
C VAL A 241 0.25 -7.93 -25.54
N VAL A 242 -0.14 -7.23 -24.46
CA VAL A 242 0.79 -6.50 -23.59
C VAL A 242 1.49 -7.40 -22.57
N TYR A 243 0.83 -8.48 -22.15
CA TYR A 243 1.29 -9.38 -21.10
C TYR A 243 1.56 -10.82 -21.62
N ALA A 244 1.85 -10.95 -22.94
CA ALA A 244 2.12 -12.24 -23.56
C ALA A 244 3.25 -13.04 -22.87
N ASP A 245 4.25 -12.32 -22.33
CA ASP A 245 5.41 -12.90 -21.63
C ASP A 245 5.18 -13.12 -20.12
N VAL A 246 3.97 -12.79 -19.61
CA VAL A 246 3.62 -12.91 -18.19
C VAL A 246 2.84 -14.20 -17.97
N ASP A 247 3.12 -14.90 -16.86
CA ASP A 247 2.42 -16.14 -16.50
C ASP A 247 0.89 -15.91 -16.54
N PRO A 248 0.12 -16.72 -17.27
CA PRO A 248 -1.33 -16.60 -17.38
C PRO A 248 -2.08 -16.61 -16.04
N VAL A 249 -1.51 -17.14 -14.96
CA VAL A 249 -2.08 -17.07 -13.60
C VAL A 249 -2.26 -15.60 -13.14
N LEU A 250 -1.42 -14.68 -13.64
CA LEU A 250 -1.46 -13.24 -13.31
C LEU A 250 -2.35 -12.42 -14.25
N TRP A 251 -2.87 -13.02 -15.32
CA TRP A 251 -3.64 -12.27 -16.32
C TRP A 251 -4.94 -11.68 -15.77
N GLY A 252 -5.56 -12.32 -14.77
CA GLY A 252 -6.71 -11.74 -14.08
C GLY A 252 -6.38 -10.39 -13.40
N ALA A 253 -5.26 -10.31 -12.70
CA ALA A 253 -4.79 -9.08 -12.08
C ALA A 253 -4.34 -8.04 -13.13
N ALA A 254 -3.69 -8.50 -14.22
CA ALA A 254 -3.32 -7.65 -15.34
C ALA A 254 -4.56 -7.03 -16.03
N GLU A 255 -5.64 -7.80 -16.18
CA GLU A 255 -6.90 -7.32 -16.77
C GLU A 255 -7.52 -6.18 -15.94
N LEU A 256 -7.50 -6.27 -14.60
CA LEU A 256 -7.96 -5.18 -13.74
C LEU A 256 -7.16 -3.89 -13.98
N SER A 257 -5.83 -4.01 -14.08
CA SER A 257 -4.95 -2.87 -14.38
C SER A 257 -5.18 -2.33 -15.81
N VAL A 258 -5.39 -3.19 -16.79
CA VAL A 258 -5.70 -2.77 -18.17
C VAL A 258 -7.03 -2.02 -18.20
N ARG A 259 -8.06 -2.45 -17.47
CA ARG A 259 -9.33 -1.69 -17.36
C ARG A 259 -9.12 -0.26 -16.86
N ALA A 260 -8.25 -0.07 -15.84
CA ALA A 260 -7.91 1.26 -15.36
C ALA A 260 -7.13 2.10 -16.40
N GLN A 261 -6.24 1.46 -17.18
CA GLN A 261 -5.51 2.11 -18.27
C GLN A 261 -6.43 2.51 -19.43
N LEU A 262 -7.35 1.63 -19.81
CA LEU A 262 -8.34 1.94 -20.84
C LEU A 262 -9.26 3.09 -20.41
N ALA A 263 -9.74 3.07 -19.16
CA ALA A 263 -10.55 4.16 -18.61
C ALA A 263 -9.79 5.50 -18.51
N TYR A 264 -8.46 5.46 -18.37
CA TYR A 264 -7.62 6.66 -18.39
C TYR A 264 -7.38 7.20 -19.80
N LEU A 265 -7.40 6.33 -20.82
CA LEU A 265 -7.17 6.69 -22.22
C LEU A 265 -8.44 7.08 -22.98
N ALA A 266 -9.62 6.72 -22.44
CA ALA A 266 -10.94 7.09 -22.98
C ALA A 266 -11.29 8.54 -22.66
#